data_a222c0883a2d20fe7d6626fd38e6d938
#
_entry.id   a222c0883a2d20fe7d6626fd38e6d938
#
_cell.length_a   1.000
_cell.length_b   1.000
_cell.length_c   1.000
_cell.angle_alpha   90.00
_cell.angle_beta   90.00
_cell.angle_gamma   90.00
#
_symmetry.space_group_name_H-M   'P 1'
#
loop_
_entity.id
_entity.type
_entity.pdbx_description
1 polymer ?
#
loop_
_entity_poly.entity_id
_entity_poly.type
_entity_poly.pdbx_seq_one_letter_code
_entity_poly.pdbx_strand_id
1 'polypeptide(L)'
;MTIRNKFMHQTDCGNYQELSAFAAAYTKHIISKEPEARLGLPTGGTPVLMYKLLKESNTDFSRCHTFNLDEYIGLPASDPRSYRAFMQDKLFSGINLPEENIHFLNGMAQDPESECRRYDEELNKFGPLSLQILGMGYNGHIGFNEPADSFLPNTHIQTLSPSTISANSRFFKDEKQVPKQALTMGVAPIMHAKRILLLICGEEKCALLEKALNGPVTPRLPVSLLLLHPDVFIIKCQQAPDSL
;
A
#
# COMPACT_ATOMS: atom_id res chain seq x y z
N MET A 1 -0.98 31.53 4.93
CA MET A 1 0.31 31.21 4.26
C MET A 1 0.43 29.70 4.24
N THR A 2 0.06 29.08 3.13
CA THR A 2 0.10 27.61 3.01
C THR A 2 1.55 27.22 2.76
N ILE A 3 2.20 26.64 3.76
CA ILE A 3 3.53 26.04 3.58
C ILE A 3 3.31 24.81 2.69
N ARG A 4 3.44 24.97 1.37
CA ARG A 4 3.58 23.81 0.48
C ARG A 4 4.84 23.08 0.93
N ASN A 5 4.69 21.84 1.36
CA ASN A 5 5.81 21.00 1.77
C ASN A 5 6.80 20.93 0.59
N LYS A 6 7.98 21.49 0.77
CA LYS A 6 9.05 21.64 -0.27
C LYS A 6 9.53 20.26 -0.78
N PHE A 7 9.10 19.19 -0.13
CA PHE A 7 9.50 17.80 -0.35
C PHE A 7 8.37 16.90 -0.92
N MET A 8 7.23 17.51 -1.26
CA MET A 8 6.11 16.80 -1.87
C MET A 8 6.04 17.13 -3.35
N HIS A 9 6.25 16.11 -4.17
CA HIS A 9 6.16 16.21 -5.63
C HIS A 9 4.84 15.61 -6.11
N GLN A 10 4.21 16.25 -7.09
CA GLN A 10 2.97 15.75 -7.68
C GLN A 10 3.10 15.72 -9.21
N THR A 11 2.56 14.68 -9.82
CA THR A 11 2.44 14.54 -11.27
C THR A 11 1.03 14.10 -11.62
N ASP A 12 0.39 14.85 -12.52
CA ASP A 12 -0.87 14.47 -13.15
C ASP A 12 -0.56 13.66 -14.41
N CYS A 13 -1.11 12.46 -14.50
CA CYS A 13 -1.08 11.60 -15.66
C CYS A 13 -2.38 11.71 -16.44
N GLY A 14 -2.32 11.61 -17.76
CA GLY A 14 -3.50 11.69 -18.63
C GLY A 14 -4.45 10.51 -18.45
N ASN A 15 -3.93 9.33 -18.04
CA ASN A 15 -4.70 8.09 -17.90
C ASN A 15 -4.02 7.12 -16.92
N TYR A 16 -4.71 5.99 -16.65
CA TYR A 16 -4.23 4.92 -15.76
C TYR A 16 -2.97 4.21 -16.28
N GLN A 17 -2.81 4.10 -17.61
CA GLN A 17 -1.65 3.49 -18.24
C GLN A 17 -0.39 4.32 -17.99
N GLU A 18 -0.47 5.63 -18.17
CA GLU A 18 0.65 6.55 -17.90
C GLU A 18 1.04 6.55 -16.42
N LEU A 19 0.05 6.59 -15.51
CA LEU A 19 0.28 6.49 -14.08
C LEU A 19 1.02 5.20 -13.74
N SER A 20 0.56 4.07 -14.26
CA SER A 20 1.14 2.75 -13.98
C SER A 20 2.56 2.62 -14.57
N ALA A 21 2.78 3.15 -15.77
CA ALA A 21 4.10 3.17 -16.40
C ALA A 21 5.09 4.02 -15.60
N PHE A 22 4.66 5.19 -15.13
CA PHE A 22 5.49 6.05 -14.28
C PHE A 22 5.83 5.34 -12.96
N ALA A 23 4.83 4.75 -12.29
CA ALA A 23 5.03 4.03 -11.02
C ALA A 23 6.01 2.86 -11.19
N ALA A 24 5.88 2.08 -12.27
CA ALA A 24 6.81 0.99 -12.58
C ALA A 24 8.23 1.53 -12.85
N ALA A 25 8.38 2.58 -13.65
CA ALA A 25 9.67 3.20 -13.95
C ALA A 25 10.35 3.75 -12.68
N TYR A 26 9.58 4.40 -11.79
CA TYR A 26 10.07 4.91 -10.52
C TYR A 26 10.55 3.78 -9.62
N THR A 27 9.77 2.70 -9.47
CA THR A 27 10.14 1.51 -8.69
C THR A 27 11.43 0.87 -9.23
N LYS A 28 11.52 0.68 -10.55
CA LYS A 28 12.74 0.18 -11.22
C LYS A 28 13.96 1.07 -10.96
N HIS A 29 13.78 2.38 -10.99
CA HIS A 29 14.86 3.32 -10.69
C HIS A 29 15.36 3.15 -9.26
N ILE A 30 14.46 3.00 -8.26
CA ILE A 30 14.85 2.74 -6.87
C ILE A 30 15.66 1.44 -6.77
N ILE A 31 15.18 0.34 -7.36
CA ILE A 31 15.88 -0.96 -7.34
C ILE A 31 17.25 -0.85 -8.01
N SER A 32 17.37 -0.14 -9.13
CA SER A 32 18.66 0.05 -9.81
C SER A 32 19.69 0.81 -8.98
N LYS A 33 19.25 1.69 -8.08
CA LYS A 33 20.11 2.47 -7.17
C LYS A 33 20.37 1.74 -5.85
N GLU A 34 19.43 0.97 -5.39
CA GLU A 34 19.45 0.19 -4.16
C GLU A 34 19.11 -1.28 -4.49
N PRO A 35 20.04 -2.13 -4.96
CA PRO A 35 19.74 -3.53 -5.32
C PRO A 35 19.14 -4.36 -4.17
N GLU A 36 19.41 -4.01 -2.92
CA GLU A 36 18.81 -4.57 -1.72
C GLU A 36 17.60 -3.74 -1.22
N ALA A 37 16.86 -3.14 -2.16
CA ALA A 37 15.72 -2.30 -1.81
C ALA A 37 14.68 -3.06 -0.99
N ARG A 38 14.19 -2.40 0.04
CA ARG A 38 13.06 -2.85 0.86
C ARG A 38 11.83 -2.11 0.41
N LEU A 39 10.90 -2.86 -0.18
CA LEU A 39 9.73 -2.32 -0.86
C LEU A 39 8.46 -2.59 -0.06
N GLY A 40 7.79 -1.55 0.40
CA GLY A 40 6.45 -1.64 0.94
C GLY A 40 5.43 -1.67 -0.20
N LEU A 41 4.64 -2.73 -0.29
CA LEU A 41 3.77 -3.00 -1.43
C LEU A 41 2.29 -3.02 -1.04
N PRO A 42 1.43 -2.25 -1.73
CA PRO A 42 -0.02 -2.29 -1.53
C PRO A 42 -0.67 -3.39 -2.36
N THR A 43 -1.88 -3.79 -1.98
CA THR A 43 -2.80 -4.54 -2.83
C THR A 43 -3.86 -3.64 -3.47
N GLY A 44 -4.90 -4.22 -4.05
CA GLY A 44 -6.01 -3.48 -4.66
C GLY A 44 -5.83 -3.19 -6.15
N GLY A 45 -6.80 -2.51 -6.75
CA GLY A 45 -6.87 -2.34 -8.20
C GLY A 45 -5.83 -1.37 -8.78
N THR A 46 -5.48 -0.31 -8.05
CA THR A 46 -4.61 0.75 -8.59
C THR A 46 -3.20 0.24 -8.99
N PRO A 47 -2.49 -0.60 -8.20
CA PRO A 47 -1.13 -1.03 -8.55
C PRO A 47 -1.07 -2.18 -9.58
N VAL A 48 -2.18 -2.77 -10.02
CA VAL A 48 -2.19 -4.01 -10.84
C VAL A 48 -1.40 -3.86 -12.14
N LEU A 49 -1.64 -2.80 -12.90
CA LEU A 49 -0.92 -2.58 -14.15
C LEU A 49 0.57 -2.24 -13.91
N MET A 50 0.89 -1.53 -12.84
CA MET A 50 2.28 -1.33 -12.41
C MET A 50 2.97 -2.68 -12.15
N TYR A 51 2.33 -3.59 -11.42
CA TYR A 51 2.87 -4.94 -11.17
C TYR A 51 3.07 -5.73 -12.46
N LYS A 52 2.10 -5.69 -13.37
CA LYS A 52 2.25 -6.30 -14.70
C LYS A 52 3.48 -5.77 -15.44
N LEU A 53 3.66 -4.45 -15.48
CA LEU A 53 4.82 -3.82 -16.14
C LEU A 53 6.15 -4.17 -15.45
N LEU A 54 6.16 -4.35 -14.13
CA LEU A 54 7.34 -4.81 -13.40
C LEU A 54 7.68 -6.27 -13.74
N LYS A 55 6.68 -7.16 -13.84
CA LYS A 55 6.86 -8.56 -14.27
C LYS A 55 7.41 -8.66 -15.69
N GLU A 56 6.93 -7.82 -16.59
CA GLU A 56 7.36 -7.78 -17.99
C GLU A 56 8.72 -7.10 -18.19
N SER A 57 9.27 -6.52 -17.12
CA SER A 57 10.57 -5.85 -17.18
C SER A 57 11.72 -6.80 -16.82
N ASN A 58 12.94 -6.45 -17.24
CA ASN A 58 14.15 -7.16 -16.86
C ASN A 58 14.73 -6.65 -15.51
N THR A 59 13.88 -6.21 -14.58
CA THR A 59 14.32 -5.73 -13.28
C THR A 59 14.74 -6.90 -12.40
N ASP A 60 15.92 -6.82 -11.84
CA ASP A 60 16.43 -7.85 -10.92
C ASP A 60 15.93 -7.60 -9.49
N PHE A 61 15.06 -8.49 -9.01
CA PHE A 61 14.53 -8.47 -7.66
C PHE A 61 15.25 -9.46 -6.72
N SER A 62 16.26 -10.19 -7.19
CA SER A 62 16.87 -11.31 -6.45
C SER A 62 17.41 -10.93 -5.07
N ARG A 63 17.75 -9.65 -4.86
CA ARG A 63 18.30 -9.13 -3.59
C ARG A 63 17.32 -8.19 -2.87
N CYS A 64 16.15 -7.92 -3.46
CA CYS A 64 15.13 -7.09 -2.83
C CYS A 64 14.43 -7.83 -1.69
N HIS A 65 13.83 -7.06 -0.78
CA HIS A 65 12.87 -7.53 0.22
C HIS A 65 11.54 -6.81 0.01
N THR A 66 10.43 -7.53 0.17
CA THR A 66 9.09 -6.93 0.05
C THR A 66 8.30 -7.06 1.34
N PHE A 67 7.59 -6.01 1.72
CA PHE A 67 6.74 -5.92 2.91
C PHE A 67 5.34 -5.50 2.49
N ASN A 68 4.34 -6.37 2.67
CA ASN A 68 2.98 -6.00 2.35
C ASN A 68 2.31 -5.29 3.51
N LEU A 69 1.43 -4.34 3.20
CA LEU A 69 0.83 -3.44 4.18
C LEU A 69 -0.15 -4.15 5.11
N ASP A 70 -0.85 -5.17 4.60
CA ASP A 70 -1.99 -5.74 5.29
C ASP A 70 -2.34 -7.16 4.81
N GLU A 71 -3.16 -7.86 5.59
CA GLU A 71 -3.79 -9.13 5.24
C GLU A 71 -5.09 -9.32 6.03
N TYR A 72 -6.09 -9.95 5.43
CA TYR A 72 -7.33 -10.29 6.10
C TYR A 72 -7.14 -11.35 7.17
N ILE A 73 -7.77 -11.16 8.33
CA ILE A 73 -7.85 -12.21 9.36
C ILE A 73 -8.89 -13.26 8.92
N GLY A 74 -8.49 -14.53 9.02
CA GLY A 74 -9.34 -15.69 8.72
C GLY A 74 -9.28 -16.17 7.27
N LEU A 75 -8.41 -15.59 6.43
CA LEU A 75 -8.15 -16.11 5.10
C LEU A 75 -6.76 -16.76 5.02
N PRO A 76 -6.67 -18.05 4.65
CA PRO A 76 -5.37 -18.68 4.42
C PRO A 76 -4.69 -18.10 3.20
N ALA A 77 -3.36 -18.10 3.17
CA ALA A 77 -2.55 -17.58 2.07
C ALA A 77 -2.86 -18.21 0.70
N SER A 78 -3.43 -19.43 0.70
CA SER A 78 -3.88 -20.13 -0.51
C SER A 78 -5.28 -19.74 -0.99
N ASP A 79 -6.06 -19.00 -0.19
CA ASP A 79 -7.37 -18.50 -0.61
C ASP A 79 -7.16 -17.42 -1.68
N PRO A 80 -7.79 -17.52 -2.86
CA PRO A 80 -7.60 -16.54 -3.94
C PRO A 80 -8.05 -15.12 -3.57
N ARG A 81 -8.77 -14.95 -2.45
CA ARG A 81 -9.23 -13.66 -1.92
C ARG A 81 -8.25 -13.06 -0.92
N SER A 82 -7.23 -13.82 -0.45
CA SER A 82 -6.18 -13.29 0.42
C SER A 82 -5.26 -12.33 -0.33
N TYR A 83 -4.67 -11.39 0.37
CA TYR A 83 -3.71 -10.49 -0.24
C TYR A 83 -2.39 -11.18 -0.59
N ARG A 84 -2.03 -12.25 0.14
CA ARG A 84 -0.88 -13.08 -0.22
C ARG A 84 -1.08 -13.76 -1.59
N ALA A 85 -2.26 -14.36 -1.84
CA ALA A 85 -2.60 -14.94 -3.13
C ALA A 85 -2.66 -13.88 -4.24
N PHE A 86 -3.25 -12.72 -3.96
CA PHE A 86 -3.26 -11.59 -4.88
C PHE A 86 -1.85 -11.19 -5.30
N MET A 87 -0.92 -11.01 -4.37
CA MET A 87 0.45 -10.62 -4.69
C MET A 87 1.20 -11.72 -5.43
N GLN A 88 0.94 -12.99 -5.11
CA GLN A 88 1.50 -14.12 -5.84
C GLN A 88 1.08 -14.08 -7.31
N ASP A 89 -0.20 -13.86 -7.61
CA ASP A 89 -0.72 -13.76 -8.97
C ASP A 89 -0.22 -12.50 -9.70
N LYS A 90 -0.33 -11.35 -9.05
CA LYS A 90 -0.09 -10.06 -9.72
C LYS A 90 1.40 -9.71 -9.87
N LEU A 91 2.28 -10.17 -8.96
CA LEU A 91 3.70 -9.81 -8.99
C LEU A 91 4.65 -11.00 -8.80
N PHE A 92 4.57 -11.71 -7.68
CA PHE A 92 5.65 -12.59 -7.24
C PHE A 92 5.90 -13.77 -8.17
N SER A 93 4.86 -14.34 -8.82
CA SER A 93 5.00 -15.44 -9.77
C SER A 93 5.80 -15.10 -11.03
N GLY A 94 6.06 -13.83 -11.31
CA GLY A 94 6.71 -13.39 -12.55
C GLY A 94 7.99 -12.58 -12.36
N ILE A 95 8.54 -12.55 -11.13
CA ILE A 95 9.82 -11.90 -10.83
C ILE A 95 10.75 -12.88 -10.10
N ASN A 96 12.05 -12.58 -10.11
CA ASN A 96 13.07 -13.44 -9.49
C ASN A 96 13.31 -13.13 -8.00
N LEU A 97 12.24 -12.73 -7.26
CA LEU A 97 12.30 -12.48 -5.83
C LEU A 97 12.31 -13.81 -5.06
N PRO A 98 13.31 -14.08 -4.19
CA PRO A 98 13.32 -15.27 -3.34
C PRO A 98 12.15 -15.27 -2.35
N GLU A 99 11.55 -16.44 -2.08
CA GLU A 99 10.41 -16.57 -1.17
C GLU A 99 10.74 -16.08 0.25
N GLU A 100 11.94 -16.33 0.73
CA GLU A 100 12.44 -15.87 2.04
C GLU A 100 12.56 -14.35 2.17
N ASN A 101 12.52 -13.63 1.05
CA ASN A 101 12.56 -12.17 1.00
C ASN A 101 11.17 -11.54 0.92
N ILE A 102 10.11 -12.37 0.93
CA ILE A 102 8.72 -11.92 0.93
C ILE A 102 8.20 -11.89 2.36
N HIS A 103 8.06 -10.71 2.93
CA HIS A 103 7.53 -10.52 4.28
C HIS A 103 6.04 -10.19 4.22
N PHE A 104 5.25 -11.04 4.87
CA PHE A 104 3.79 -10.95 4.86
C PHE A 104 3.21 -11.19 6.24
N LEU A 105 2.04 -10.58 6.51
CA LEU A 105 1.24 -10.84 7.69
C LEU A 105 0.48 -12.16 7.53
N ASN A 106 0.46 -12.99 8.58
CA ASN A 106 -0.25 -14.26 8.57
C ASN A 106 -1.69 -14.08 9.09
N GLY A 107 -2.65 -13.98 8.17
CA GLY A 107 -4.07 -13.85 8.52
C GLY A 107 -4.67 -15.06 9.26
N MET A 108 -3.94 -16.18 9.31
CA MET A 108 -4.35 -17.41 10.03
C MET A 108 -3.58 -17.61 11.34
N ALA A 109 -2.87 -16.59 11.84
CA ALA A 109 -2.17 -16.69 13.12
C ALA A 109 -3.15 -17.00 14.25
N GLN A 110 -2.78 -17.95 15.13
CA GLN A 110 -3.59 -18.30 16.31
C GLN A 110 -3.70 -17.13 17.31
N ASP A 111 -2.63 -16.33 17.40
CA ASP A 111 -2.59 -15.08 18.16
C ASP A 111 -2.24 -13.93 17.21
N PRO A 112 -3.25 -13.20 16.71
CA PRO A 112 -3.05 -12.07 15.81
C PRO A 112 -2.22 -10.93 16.42
N GLU A 113 -2.28 -10.73 17.73
CA GLU A 113 -1.47 -9.71 18.42
C GLU A 113 0.03 -10.09 18.42
N SER A 114 0.34 -11.37 18.61
CA SER A 114 1.73 -11.87 18.50
C SER A 114 2.23 -11.76 17.05
N GLU A 115 1.37 -11.97 16.07
CA GLU A 115 1.71 -11.80 14.65
C GLU A 115 2.02 -10.32 14.33
N CYS A 116 1.25 -9.39 14.88
CA CYS A 116 1.56 -7.96 14.74
C CYS A 116 2.96 -7.64 15.30
N ARG A 117 3.29 -8.14 16.48
CA ARG A 117 4.62 -7.95 17.09
C ARG A 117 5.73 -8.56 16.24
N ARG A 118 5.55 -9.80 15.76
CA ARG A 118 6.51 -10.49 14.87
C ARG A 118 6.79 -9.64 13.62
N TYR A 119 5.74 -9.07 13.03
CA TYR A 119 5.88 -8.26 11.82
C TYR A 119 6.62 -6.94 12.09
N ASP A 120 6.33 -6.29 13.21
CA ASP A 120 7.08 -5.09 13.63
C ASP A 120 8.56 -5.40 13.91
N GLU A 121 8.86 -6.56 14.51
CA GLU A 121 10.24 -7.02 14.72
C GLU A 121 10.97 -7.23 13.39
N GLU A 122 10.31 -7.82 12.39
CA GLU A 122 10.88 -7.93 11.03
C GLU A 122 11.14 -6.57 10.41
N LEU A 123 10.16 -5.66 10.42
CA LEU A 123 10.31 -4.31 9.90
C LEU A 123 11.50 -3.59 10.57
N ASN A 124 11.63 -3.72 11.90
CA ASN A 124 12.73 -3.12 12.65
C ASN A 124 14.08 -3.74 12.30
N LYS A 125 14.15 -5.07 12.12
CA LYS A 125 15.38 -5.79 11.74
C LYS A 125 15.92 -5.33 10.39
N PHE A 126 15.06 -5.13 9.41
CA PHE A 126 15.45 -4.67 8.08
C PHE A 126 15.67 -3.16 8.00
N GLY A 127 15.16 -2.41 8.99
CA GLY A 127 15.23 -0.94 9.02
C GLY A 127 14.29 -0.27 8.01
N PRO A 128 14.44 1.04 7.76
CA PRO A 128 13.46 1.78 6.98
C PRO A 128 13.31 1.23 5.56
N LEU A 129 12.07 1.19 5.08
CA LEU A 129 11.76 0.82 3.69
C LEU A 129 12.44 1.80 2.73
N SER A 130 13.02 1.29 1.65
CA SER A 130 13.63 2.13 0.61
C SER A 130 12.56 2.91 -0.17
N LEU A 131 11.40 2.27 -0.36
CA LEU A 131 10.23 2.83 -1.00
C LEU A 131 8.97 2.21 -0.40
N GLN A 132 8.06 3.02 0.11
CA GLN A 132 6.69 2.62 0.42
C GLN A 132 5.76 3.04 -0.70
N ILE A 133 5.17 2.09 -1.41
CA ILE A 133 4.10 2.37 -2.38
C ILE A 133 2.77 2.30 -1.65
N LEU A 134 1.91 3.29 -1.88
CA LEU A 134 0.60 3.41 -1.27
C LEU A 134 -0.49 3.62 -2.32
N GLY A 135 -1.65 3.03 -2.08
CA GLY A 135 -2.92 3.54 -2.56
C GLY A 135 -3.64 4.32 -1.47
N MET A 136 -4.81 4.85 -1.78
CA MET A 136 -5.71 5.49 -0.83
C MET A 136 -7.12 4.92 -0.97
N GLY A 137 -7.76 4.62 0.14
CA GLY A 137 -9.17 4.25 0.17
C GLY A 137 -10.12 5.42 -0.09
N TYR A 138 -11.39 5.14 -0.34
CA TYR A 138 -12.41 6.17 -0.57
C TYR A 138 -12.71 7.05 0.65
N ASN A 139 -12.33 6.61 1.84
CA ASN A 139 -12.43 7.40 3.08
C ASN A 139 -11.07 7.99 3.52
N GLY A 140 -10.05 7.87 2.69
CA GLY A 140 -8.72 8.42 2.93
C GLY A 140 -7.78 7.55 3.76
N HIS A 141 -8.12 6.29 4.01
CA HIS A 141 -7.21 5.35 4.67
C HIS A 141 -5.99 5.02 3.81
N ILE A 142 -4.88 4.67 4.44
CA ILE A 142 -3.63 4.15 3.86
C ILE A 142 -3.28 2.82 4.53
N GLY A 143 -3.02 1.75 3.73
CA GLY A 143 -3.14 0.38 4.22
C GLY A 143 -4.58 0.19 4.73
N PHE A 144 -4.77 -0.48 5.86
CA PHE A 144 -6.05 -0.46 6.57
C PHE A 144 -6.05 0.48 7.78
N ASN A 145 -5.19 1.50 7.81
CA ASN A 145 -5.29 2.57 8.82
C ASN A 145 -6.52 3.43 8.53
N GLU A 146 -7.67 3.04 9.09
CA GLU A 146 -8.98 3.67 8.90
C GLU A 146 -9.07 5.04 9.62
N PRO A 147 -9.99 5.95 9.18
CA PRO A 147 -10.30 7.15 9.93
C PRO A 147 -10.68 6.87 11.39
N ALA A 148 -9.96 7.48 12.33
CA ALA A 148 -10.05 7.22 13.76
C ALA A 148 -9.82 8.49 14.58
N ASP A 149 -9.78 8.37 15.92
CA ASP A 149 -9.46 9.48 16.84
C ASP A 149 -7.94 9.65 17.04
N SER A 150 -7.17 8.61 16.74
CA SER A 150 -5.70 8.60 16.86
C SER A 150 -5.06 7.79 15.77
N PHE A 151 -3.79 8.06 15.48
CA PHE A 151 -2.95 7.18 14.65
C PHE A 151 -2.38 6.06 15.53
N LEU A 152 -2.39 4.83 15.00
CA LEU A 152 -1.73 3.68 15.63
C LEU A 152 -0.35 3.49 15.00
N PRO A 153 0.74 3.62 15.78
CA PRO A 153 2.08 3.61 15.23
C PRO A 153 2.52 2.22 14.75
N ASN A 154 2.18 1.17 15.50
CA ASN A 154 2.64 -0.19 15.27
C ASN A 154 1.64 -0.99 14.44
N THR A 155 2.07 -2.13 13.90
CA THR A 155 1.20 -3.12 13.27
C THR A 155 0.11 -3.54 14.25
N HIS A 156 -1.13 -3.61 13.79
CA HIS A 156 -2.28 -3.83 14.65
C HIS A 156 -3.44 -4.54 13.95
N ILE A 157 -4.39 -5.01 14.75
CA ILE A 157 -5.66 -5.53 14.27
C ILE A 157 -6.60 -4.35 14.00
N GLN A 158 -7.07 -4.25 12.77
CA GLN A 158 -8.02 -3.22 12.37
C GLN A 158 -9.40 -3.80 12.10
N THR A 159 -10.43 -3.27 12.76
CA THR A 159 -11.82 -3.51 12.35
C THR A 159 -12.13 -2.63 11.14
N LEU A 160 -12.55 -3.25 10.05
CA LEU A 160 -12.82 -2.55 8.79
C LEU A 160 -14.13 -1.76 8.87
N SER A 161 -14.10 -0.56 8.31
CA SER A 161 -15.30 0.28 8.22
C SER A 161 -16.32 -0.32 7.23
N PRO A 162 -17.63 -0.05 7.40
CA PRO A 162 -18.65 -0.49 6.45
C PRO A 162 -18.34 -0.05 5.00
N SER A 163 -17.80 1.14 4.82
CA SER A 163 -17.40 1.65 3.49
C SER A 163 -16.26 0.84 2.88
N THR A 164 -15.28 0.41 3.69
CA THR A 164 -14.18 -0.44 3.24
C THR A 164 -14.67 -1.86 2.90
N ILE A 165 -15.55 -2.43 3.72
CA ILE A 165 -16.17 -3.73 3.45
C ILE A 165 -16.94 -3.68 2.13
N SER A 166 -17.78 -2.67 1.94
CA SER A 166 -18.55 -2.48 0.70
C SER A 166 -17.64 -2.29 -0.52
N ALA A 167 -16.61 -1.46 -0.42
CA ALA A 167 -15.66 -1.26 -1.51
C ALA A 167 -14.91 -2.54 -1.90
N ASN A 168 -14.62 -3.42 -0.94
CA ASN A 168 -13.91 -4.67 -1.16
C ASN A 168 -14.83 -5.85 -1.55
N SER A 169 -16.17 -5.69 -1.43
CA SER A 169 -17.13 -6.74 -1.77
C SER A 169 -17.02 -7.24 -3.20
N ARG A 170 -16.54 -6.41 -4.11
CA ARG A 170 -16.27 -6.77 -5.52
C ARG A 170 -15.28 -7.94 -5.71
N PHE A 171 -14.47 -8.23 -4.70
CA PHE A 171 -13.53 -9.36 -4.70
C PHE A 171 -14.14 -10.63 -4.05
N PHE A 172 -15.37 -10.55 -3.58
CA PHE A 172 -16.08 -11.62 -2.88
C PHE A 172 -17.41 -11.89 -3.59
N LYS A 173 -17.93 -13.10 -3.43
CA LYS A 173 -19.26 -13.46 -4.00
C LYS A 173 -20.43 -12.77 -3.30
N ASP A 174 -20.22 -12.42 -2.03
CA ASP A 174 -21.21 -11.76 -1.16
C ASP A 174 -20.44 -10.84 -0.19
N GLU A 175 -20.96 -9.64 0.06
CA GLU A 175 -20.40 -8.69 1.02
C GLU A 175 -20.22 -9.30 2.42
N LYS A 176 -21.13 -10.23 2.80
CA LYS A 176 -21.06 -10.95 4.08
C LYS A 176 -19.82 -11.84 4.20
N GLN A 177 -19.18 -12.20 3.10
CA GLN A 177 -17.96 -13.00 3.07
C GLN A 177 -16.69 -12.15 3.20
N VAL A 178 -16.79 -10.83 3.11
CA VAL A 178 -15.66 -9.93 3.35
C VAL A 178 -15.28 -10.03 4.83
N PRO A 179 -14.02 -10.34 5.16
CA PRO A 179 -13.58 -10.35 6.55
C PRO A 179 -13.81 -8.99 7.21
N LYS A 180 -14.20 -9.01 8.48
CA LYS A 180 -14.48 -7.77 9.22
C LYS A 180 -13.23 -7.18 9.88
N GLN A 181 -12.16 -7.97 9.94
CA GLN A 181 -10.89 -7.58 10.55
C GLN A 181 -9.73 -7.91 9.62
N ALA A 182 -8.69 -7.11 9.73
CA ALA A 182 -7.43 -7.30 9.05
C ALA A 182 -6.27 -7.00 10.00
N LEU A 183 -5.10 -7.56 9.70
CA LEU A 183 -3.82 -7.11 10.23
C LEU A 183 -3.31 -6.01 9.30
N THR A 184 -2.82 -4.92 9.86
CA THR A 184 -2.29 -3.81 9.05
C THR A 184 -1.04 -3.22 9.66
N MET A 185 -0.06 -2.92 8.79
CA MET A 185 1.11 -2.12 9.14
C MET A 185 0.64 -0.79 9.72
N GLY A 186 1.18 -0.41 10.88
CA GLY A 186 0.88 0.87 11.48
C GLY A 186 1.52 2.05 10.74
N VAL A 187 1.23 3.26 11.19
CA VAL A 187 1.70 4.47 10.50
C VAL A 187 3.21 4.70 10.67
N ALA A 188 3.87 4.19 11.72
CA ALA A 188 5.27 4.45 11.95
C ALA A 188 6.19 3.85 10.88
N PRO A 189 6.10 2.56 10.49
CA PRO A 189 6.90 2.02 9.40
C PRO A 189 6.65 2.73 8.06
N ILE A 190 5.41 3.13 7.79
CA ILE A 190 5.05 3.90 6.60
C ILE A 190 5.79 5.24 6.60
N MET A 191 5.73 5.96 7.72
CA MET A 191 6.35 7.30 7.86
C MET A 191 7.86 7.26 8.03
N HIS A 192 8.44 6.12 8.40
CA HIS A 192 9.89 5.93 8.45
C HIS A 192 10.49 5.49 7.10
N ALA A 193 9.69 5.17 6.10
CA ALA A 193 10.19 4.87 4.76
C ALA A 193 11.08 6.02 4.25
N LYS A 194 12.11 5.70 3.49
CA LYS A 194 12.96 6.75 2.89
C LYS A 194 12.19 7.60 1.89
N ARG A 195 11.26 6.97 1.16
CA ARG A 195 10.40 7.59 0.14
C ARG A 195 9.02 6.97 0.14
N ILE A 196 8.03 7.76 -0.15
CA ILE A 196 6.65 7.31 -0.34
C ILE A 196 6.23 7.62 -1.78
N LEU A 197 5.65 6.63 -2.45
CA LEU A 197 5.01 6.77 -3.75
C LEU A 197 3.50 6.54 -3.58
N LEU A 198 2.70 7.60 -3.68
CA LEU A 198 1.24 7.53 -3.56
C LEU A 198 0.59 7.48 -4.94
N LEU A 199 -0.19 6.44 -5.20
CA LEU A 199 -0.90 6.21 -6.45
C LEU A 199 -2.39 6.50 -6.28
N ILE A 200 -2.93 7.47 -7.04
CA ILE A 200 -4.32 7.90 -6.95
C ILE A 200 -4.98 7.80 -8.32
N CYS A 201 -6.04 7.03 -8.42
CA CYS A 201 -6.86 6.90 -9.62
C CYS A 201 -8.33 7.15 -9.30
N GLY A 202 -9.00 7.90 -10.16
CA GLY A 202 -10.40 8.25 -10.07
C GLY A 202 -10.65 9.63 -9.49
N GLU A 203 -11.68 10.29 -10.04
CA GLU A 203 -12.03 11.68 -9.73
C GLU A 203 -12.31 11.90 -8.23
N GLU A 204 -13.12 11.02 -7.61
CA GLU A 204 -13.46 11.12 -6.18
C GLU A 204 -12.23 11.05 -5.28
N LYS A 205 -11.28 10.15 -5.59
CA LYS A 205 -10.03 10.01 -4.83
C LYS A 205 -9.12 11.21 -5.06
N CYS A 206 -9.04 11.74 -6.27
CA CYS A 206 -8.31 12.98 -6.54
C CYS A 206 -8.88 14.15 -5.73
N ALA A 207 -10.20 14.33 -5.68
CA ALA A 207 -10.84 15.37 -4.88
C ALA A 207 -10.60 15.20 -3.36
N LEU A 208 -10.65 13.95 -2.86
CA LEU A 208 -10.35 13.66 -1.46
C LEU A 208 -8.89 13.95 -1.12
N LEU A 209 -7.96 13.60 -2.02
CA LEU A 209 -6.53 13.93 -1.88
C LEU A 209 -6.32 15.44 -1.79
N GLU A 210 -6.91 16.22 -2.69
CA GLU A 210 -6.80 17.69 -2.64
C GLU A 210 -7.32 18.27 -1.32
N LYS A 211 -8.42 17.71 -0.79
CA LYS A 211 -8.92 18.09 0.55
C LYS A 211 -7.89 17.76 1.64
N ALA A 212 -7.23 16.60 1.58
CA ALA A 212 -6.20 16.21 2.54
C ALA A 212 -4.97 17.13 2.48
N LEU A 213 -4.51 17.47 1.26
CA LEU A 213 -3.32 18.28 1.04
C LEU A 213 -3.51 19.75 1.45
N ASN A 214 -4.74 20.25 1.45
CA ASN A 214 -5.08 21.62 1.84
C ASN A 214 -5.67 21.73 3.26
N GLY A 215 -5.86 20.60 3.95
CA GLY A 215 -6.40 20.52 5.29
C GLY A 215 -5.34 20.32 6.37
N PRO A 216 -5.76 20.18 7.62
CA PRO A 216 -4.87 19.81 8.71
C PRO A 216 -4.50 18.33 8.65
N VAL A 217 -3.34 17.97 9.23
CA VAL A 217 -3.02 16.57 9.52
C VAL A 217 -3.97 16.07 10.61
N THR A 218 -4.70 15.00 10.30
CA THR A 218 -5.69 14.46 11.23
C THR A 218 -5.87 12.95 11.03
N PRO A 219 -6.03 12.17 12.11
CA PRO A 219 -6.34 10.75 12.01
C PRO A 219 -7.75 10.48 11.43
N ARG A 220 -8.62 11.48 11.36
CA ARG A 220 -9.91 11.40 10.65
C ARG A 220 -9.77 11.39 9.13
N LEU A 221 -8.59 11.70 8.61
CA LEU A 221 -8.22 11.61 7.19
C LEU A 221 -6.78 11.09 7.10
N PRO A 222 -6.54 9.79 7.24
CA PRO A 222 -5.19 9.23 7.47
C PRO A 222 -4.15 9.60 6.42
N VAL A 223 -4.54 9.72 5.14
CA VAL A 223 -3.64 10.15 4.07
C VAL A 223 -3.03 11.54 4.33
N SER A 224 -3.67 12.39 5.15
CA SER A 224 -3.14 13.71 5.52
C SER A 224 -1.83 13.62 6.30
N LEU A 225 -1.52 12.46 6.92
CA LEU A 225 -0.26 12.23 7.62
C LEU A 225 0.94 12.38 6.68
N LEU A 226 0.77 12.09 5.39
CA LEU A 226 1.83 12.20 4.40
C LEU A 226 2.36 13.64 4.22
N LEU A 227 1.61 14.65 4.66
CA LEU A 227 2.08 16.05 4.72
C LEU A 227 3.31 16.24 5.61
N LEU A 228 3.54 15.34 6.58
CA LEU A 228 4.68 15.38 7.50
C LEU A 228 5.88 14.56 6.99
N HIS A 229 5.74 13.80 5.91
CA HIS A 229 6.83 12.98 5.40
C HIS A 229 7.80 13.81 4.55
N PRO A 230 9.14 13.62 4.68
CA PRO A 230 10.14 14.43 3.99
C PRO A 230 10.27 14.16 2.48
N ASP A 231 9.78 13.02 1.96
CA ASP A 231 9.93 12.66 0.55
C ASP A 231 8.70 11.87 0.07
N VAL A 232 7.70 12.59 -0.45
CA VAL A 232 6.47 12.00 -1.00
C VAL A 232 6.35 12.36 -2.47
N PHE A 233 6.21 11.34 -3.30
CA PHE A 233 5.86 11.49 -4.70
C PHE A 233 4.42 11.02 -4.94
N ILE A 234 3.57 11.90 -5.41
CA ILE A 234 2.15 11.63 -5.71
C ILE A 234 1.98 11.56 -7.21
N ILE A 235 1.44 10.45 -7.70
CA ILE A 235 1.05 10.28 -9.08
C ILE A 235 -0.46 10.09 -9.11
N LYS A 236 -1.16 10.91 -9.87
CA LYS A 236 -2.62 10.87 -9.93
C LYS A 236 -3.15 10.93 -11.36
N CYS A 237 -4.31 10.31 -11.59
CA CYS A 237 -5.10 10.44 -12.82
C CYS A 237 -6.59 10.45 -12.49
N GLN A 238 -7.37 11.16 -13.31
CA GLN A 238 -8.83 11.24 -13.13
C GLN A 238 -9.53 9.94 -13.54
N GLN A 239 -8.93 9.17 -14.44
CA GLN A 239 -9.47 7.89 -14.88
C GLN A 239 -9.31 6.86 -13.76
N ALA A 240 -10.40 6.18 -13.41
CA ALA A 240 -10.32 4.98 -12.57
C ALA A 240 -9.69 3.82 -13.36
N PRO A 241 -9.01 2.83 -12.69
CA PRO A 241 -8.66 1.59 -13.34
C PRO A 241 -9.92 0.94 -13.92
N ASP A 242 -9.81 0.35 -15.10
CA ASP A 242 -10.87 -0.51 -15.62
C ASP A 242 -11.17 -1.58 -14.56
N SER A 243 -12.47 -1.89 -14.36
CA SER A 243 -12.89 -2.87 -13.37
C SER A 243 -12.13 -4.18 -13.56
N LEU A 244 -11.41 -4.59 -12.54
CA LEU A 244 -10.74 -5.89 -12.44
C LEU A 244 -11.77 -7.01 -12.32
#